data_8e12c93c4f278838b868981a7730983b
#
_entry.id   8e12c93c4f278838b868981a7730983b
#
_cell.length_a   1.000
_cell.length_b   1.000
_cell.length_c   1.000
_cell.angle_alpha   90.00
_cell.angle_beta   90.00
_cell.angle_gamma   90.00
#
_symmetry.space_group_name_H-M   'P 1'
#
loop_
_entity.id
_entity.type
_entity.pdbx_description
1 polymer ?
#
loop_
_entity_poly.entity_id
_entity_poly.type
_entity_poly.pdbx_seq_one_letter_code
_entity_poly.pdbx_strand_id
1 'polypeptide(L)'
;MNSKIKATLRKFLSIALAALTVFGCAGAAFAAGSDASGTVNGVDWVYTSADKTLVLSGSGTLGEDVADFGLFGGSWVAEHVKIGADVNITTGRVFENFDFVDEYEVDANNKYLCNPDGVLMDKDKTVLIKYPAGSKEFSFYTVPDTVKTISYRAFEFSSALKTIFLNDGLETIENFAFDNCGNLLYITIPGTVTSMGKGVLAQCNLLNKVTIEEGVTAIPEDAFDRCRSLETVNLPDSLTTIGDIAFFGCTKLKTLKLPKNLQTFTDSPGRNFGGLNIALTVDPENQYFSTDDLGVLYNKDKTLLYYCPNLPYTFDYTVRCDLNKYAFKGCENLRNVDIAYNLRAIPTYAFNGCKNLNTVTLPATLQRVDGAAFDSSLNTVNYRGTEELWKLITIDSYDNSAIKSANVVYNYSEEEEPEEITFTFDRSKSTVTITGSGTLTVNDIKKWDTSEINTYALKVKIGKNINVTDARVFCDSIQPFYYMKSFEVDSGNPYLSSLNGILYNKGKKI
;
A
#
# COMPACT_ATOMS: atom_id res chain seq x y z
N MET A 1 25.50 8.93 -53.11
CA MET A 1 24.02 8.96 -53.33
C MET A 1 23.67 10.18 -54.12
N ASN A 2 22.92 10.03 -55.22
CA ASN A 2 22.85 10.97 -56.34
C ASN A 2 22.15 12.29 -55.98
N SER A 3 22.74 13.47 -56.38
CA SER A 3 22.22 14.82 -56.15
C SER A 3 20.77 15.04 -56.61
N LYS A 4 20.26 14.23 -57.52
CA LYS A 4 18.87 14.24 -57.95
C LYS A 4 17.91 13.67 -56.89
N ILE A 5 18.32 12.74 -56.01
CA ILE A 5 17.49 12.20 -54.94
C ILE A 5 17.34 13.24 -53.83
N LYS A 6 18.38 14.00 -53.50
CA LYS A 6 18.30 15.11 -52.53
C LYS A 6 17.38 16.23 -52.99
N ALA A 7 17.33 16.52 -54.30
CA ALA A 7 16.46 17.57 -54.83
C ALA A 7 15.00 17.14 -54.89
N THR A 8 14.73 15.86 -55.12
CA THR A 8 13.38 15.30 -55.08
C THR A 8 12.82 15.20 -53.65
N LEU A 9 13.63 14.82 -52.70
CA LEU A 9 13.25 14.82 -51.25
C LEU A 9 12.96 16.24 -50.76
N ARG A 10 13.76 17.26 -51.16
CA ARG A 10 13.49 18.69 -50.83
C ARG A 10 12.19 19.21 -51.47
N LYS A 11 11.84 18.78 -52.67
CA LYS A 11 10.56 19.15 -53.32
C LYS A 11 9.36 18.48 -52.71
N PHE A 12 9.49 17.21 -52.30
CA PHE A 12 8.42 16.54 -51.55
C PHE A 12 8.21 17.13 -50.16
N LEU A 13 9.31 17.49 -49.45
CA LEU A 13 9.19 18.18 -48.15
C LEU A 13 8.52 19.56 -48.29
N SER A 14 8.79 20.31 -49.38
CA SER A 14 8.20 21.67 -49.56
C SER A 14 6.74 21.64 -50.03
N ILE A 15 6.28 20.57 -50.69
CA ILE A 15 4.90 20.44 -51.12
C ILE A 15 3.98 19.88 -50.00
N ALA A 16 4.52 19.06 -49.11
CA ALA A 16 3.79 18.62 -47.91
C ALA A 16 3.65 19.77 -46.87
N LEU A 17 4.64 20.70 -46.80
CA LEU A 17 4.57 21.81 -45.87
C LEU A 17 3.58 22.93 -46.32
N ALA A 18 3.21 22.99 -47.58
CA ALA A 18 2.33 24.07 -48.13
C ALA A 18 0.83 23.75 -48.07
N ALA A 19 0.44 22.52 -47.74
CA ALA A 19 -0.97 22.08 -47.78
C ALA A 19 -1.69 22.04 -46.43
N LEU A 20 -1.03 22.33 -45.30
CA LEU A 20 -1.65 22.17 -43.96
C LEU A 20 -1.67 23.44 -43.08
N THR A 21 -1.74 24.63 -43.69
CA THR A 21 -1.84 25.89 -42.90
C THR A 21 -3.26 26.34 -42.60
N VAL A 22 -4.29 25.50 -42.77
CA VAL A 22 -5.65 25.84 -42.34
C VAL A 22 -6.26 24.60 -41.73
N PHE A 23 -6.23 24.44 -40.43
CA PHE A 23 -7.33 23.99 -39.58
C PHE A 23 -6.87 23.82 -38.14
N GLY A 24 -7.56 24.49 -37.25
CA GLY A 24 -7.37 24.37 -35.82
C GLY A 24 -7.65 22.95 -35.34
N CYS A 25 -6.87 22.56 -34.37
CA CYS A 25 -6.83 21.31 -33.64
C CYS A 25 -8.20 20.64 -33.42
N ALA A 26 -8.52 19.67 -34.25
CA ALA A 26 -9.44 18.58 -33.91
C ALA A 26 -8.64 17.30 -34.08
N GLY A 27 -8.47 16.54 -33.00
CA GLY A 27 -7.66 15.31 -32.95
C GLY A 27 -8.00 14.34 -34.08
N ALA A 28 -7.18 14.32 -35.11
CA ALA A 28 -7.20 13.26 -36.10
C ALA A 28 -6.42 12.07 -35.53
N ALA A 29 -7.12 10.99 -35.19
CA ALA A 29 -6.48 9.73 -34.91
C ALA A 29 -5.78 9.25 -36.18
N PHE A 30 -4.46 9.33 -36.22
CA PHE A 30 -3.67 8.76 -37.32
C PHE A 30 -3.60 7.24 -37.14
N ALA A 31 -3.72 6.50 -38.25
CA ALA A 31 -3.51 5.07 -38.20
C ALA A 31 -2.07 4.74 -37.81
N ALA A 32 -1.88 3.81 -36.89
CA ALA A 32 -0.55 3.35 -36.49
C ALA A 32 0.27 2.95 -37.70
N GLY A 33 1.47 3.52 -37.87
CA GLY A 33 2.40 3.20 -38.96
C GLY A 33 2.27 4.08 -40.22
N SER A 34 1.61 5.23 -40.20
CA SER A 34 1.64 6.22 -41.27
C SER A 34 2.57 7.40 -40.96
N ASP A 35 3.16 8.02 -42.00
CA ASP A 35 3.91 9.27 -41.86
C ASP A 35 2.99 10.39 -41.38
N ALA A 36 3.52 11.24 -40.48
CA ALA A 36 2.77 12.34 -39.90
C ALA A 36 3.65 13.54 -39.65
N SER A 37 3.06 14.73 -39.61
CA SER A 37 3.79 15.99 -39.31
C SER A 37 2.85 17.01 -38.73
N GLY A 38 3.43 18.01 -38.05
CA GLY A 38 2.70 19.14 -37.49
C GLY A 38 3.64 20.20 -36.90
N THR A 39 3.03 21.19 -36.25
CA THR A 39 3.76 22.26 -35.56
C THR A 39 3.06 22.51 -34.24
N VAL A 40 3.87 22.66 -33.16
CA VAL A 40 3.38 23.04 -31.85
C VAL A 40 4.39 23.91 -31.14
N ASN A 41 3.93 25.00 -30.53
CA ASN A 41 4.79 25.97 -29.81
C ASN A 41 6.03 26.41 -30.61
N GLY A 42 5.93 26.51 -31.95
CA GLY A 42 7.04 26.85 -32.83
C GLY A 42 8.02 25.72 -33.17
N VAL A 43 7.74 24.51 -32.64
CA VAL A 43 8.46 23.28 -32.97
C VAL A 43 7.69 22.52 -34.04
N ASP A 44 8.37 22.35 -35.21
CA ASP A 44 7.89 21.47 -36.28
C ASP A 44 8.29 20.04 -35.99
N TRP A 45 7.37 19.11 -36.12
CA TRP A 45 7.64 17.68 -35.95
C TRP A 45 7.27 16.87 -37.19
N VAL A 46 8.11 15.93 -37.54
CA VAL A 46 7.90 15.01 -38.66
C VAL A 46 8.20 13.58 -38.18
N TYR A 47 7.23 12.69 -38.29
CA TYR A 47 7.41 11.26 -38.08
C TYR A 47 7.44 10.53 -39.41
N THR A 48 8.46 9.68 -39.61
CA THR A 48 8.63 8.85 -40.79
C THR A 48 8.50 7.39 -40.35
N SER A 49 7.45 6.71 -40.85
CA SER A 49 7.12 5.34 -40.48
C SER A 49 8.12 4.30 -41.05
N ALA A 50 8.77 4.62 -42.16
CA ALA A 50 9.72 3.73 -42.84
C ALA A 50 11.00 3.47 -42.05
N ASP A 51 11.48 4.46 -41.32
CA ASP A 51 12.68 4.42 -40.45
C ASP A 51 12.35 4.67 -38.97
N LYS A 52 11.06 4.77 -38.65
CA LYS A 52 10.53 5.00 -37.30
C LYS A 52 11.17 6.21 -36.58
N THR A 53 11.49 7.24 -37.33
CA THR A 53 12.19 8.42 -36.84
C THR A 53 11.24 9.58 -36.62
N LEU A 54 11.27 10.17 -35.43
CA LEU A 54 10.67 11.46 -35.13
C LEU A 54 11.76 12.55 -35.20
N VAL A 55 11.53 13.60 -36.03
CA VAL A 55 12.40 14.74 -36.10
C VAL A 55 11.67 15.97 -35.56
N LEU A 56 12.27 16.64 -34.58
CA LEU A 56 11.83 17.91 -34.00
C LEU A 56 12.73 19.01 -34.49
N SER A 57 12.17 20.07 -35.10
CA SER A 57 12.91 21.17 -35.70
C SER A 57 12.20 22.51 -35.45
N GLY A 58 12.71 23.60 -35.98
CA GLY A 58 12.17 24.95 -35.70
C GLY A 58 12.74 25.54 -34.43
N SER A 59 11.99 26.43 -33.76
CA SER A 59 12.42 27.10 -32.54
C SER A 59 11.27 27.26 -31.58
N GLY A 60 11.38 26.63 -30.40
CA GLY A 60 10.34 26.68 -29.38
C GLY A 60 10.59 25.76 -28.19
N THR A 61 9.64 25.74 -27.25
CA THR A 61 9.70 24.92 -26.04
C THR A 61 8.51 23.98 -25.99
N LEU A 62 8.79 22.69 -25.79
CA LEU A 62 7.80 21.65 -25.49
C LEU A 62 7.85 21.39 -23.99
N GLY A 63 6.73 21.58 -23.31
CA GLY A 63 6.60 21.47 -21.85
C GLY A 63 5.32 20.74 -21.45
N GLU A 64 4.87 20.94 -20.22
CA GLU A 64 3.68 20.30 -19.62
C GLU A 64 2.40 20.58 -20.43
N ASP A 65 2.32 21.74 -21.07
CA ASP A 65 1.20 22.16 -21.90
C ASP A 65 1.04 21.32 -23.18
N VAL A 66 2.10 20.65 -23.61
CA VAL A 66 2.11 19.83 -24.84
C VAL A 66 1.57 18.43 -24.60
N ALA A 67 1.68 17.93 -23.39
CA ALA A 67 1.25 16.57 -23.05
C ALA A 67 -0.27 16.35 -23.21
N ASP A 68 -1.08 17.37 -22.97
CA ASP A 68 -2.53 17.28 -23.04
C ASP A 68 -3.09 17.38 -24.47
N PHE A 69 -2.24 17.69 -25.48
CA PHE A 69 -2.73 17.90 -26.85
C PHE A 69 -2.89 16.64 -27.68
N GLY A 70 -2.59 15.44 -27.12
CA GLY A 70 -2.67 14.21 -27.92
C GLY A 70 -1.91 14.32 -29.26
N LEU A 71 -0.85 15.15 -29.28
CA LEU A 71 -0.01 15.40 -30.46
C LEU A 71 0.47 14.13 -31.09
N PHE A 72 0.56 13.13 -30.25
CA PHE A 72 1.01 11.81 -30.56
C PHE A 72 -0.08 10.79 -30.19
N GLY A 73 -1.37 11.13 -30.32
CA GLY A 73 -2.54 10.34 -29.94
C GLY A 73 -2.69 9.01 -30.63
N GLY A 74 -1.69 8.20 -30.57
CA GLY A 74 -1.62 6.83 -31.04
C GLY A 74 -0.33 6.18 -30.57
N SER A 75 -0.30 4.85 -30.49
CA SER A 75 0.90 4.09 -30.17
C SER A 75 1.98 4.33 -31.24
N TRP A 76 2.75 5.38 -31.09
CA TRP A 76 3.87 5.72 -31.98
C TRP A 76 5.00 4.75 -31.71
N VAL A 77 5.40 4.02 -32.73
CA VAL A 77 6.54 3.12 -32.69
C VAL A 77 7.78 3.88 -33.18
N ALA A 78 8.04 5.08 -32.59
CA ALA A 78 9.31 5.76 -32.87
C ALA A 78 10.43 5.00 -32.14
N GLU A 79 11.46 4.65 -32.91
CA GLU A 79 12.69 4.05 -32.38
C GLU A 79 13.81 5.10 -32.25
N HIS A 80 13.73 6.18 -33.04
CA HIS A 80 14.71 7.24 -33.04
C HIS A 80 14.04 8.62 -32.90
N VAL A 81 14.60 9.47 -32.05
CA VAL A 81 14.16 10.86 -31.87
C VAL A 81 15.32 11.80 -32.12
N LYS A 82 15.16 12.71 -33.09
CA LYS A 82 16.18 13.76 -33.44
C LYS A 82 15.68 15.14 -33.07
N ILE A 83 16.49 15.88 -32.31
CA ILE A 83 16.12 17.17 -31.72
C ILE A 83 17.05 18.26 -32.27
N GLY A 84 16.46 19.24 -32.95
CA GLY A 84 17.18 20.35 -33.60
C GLY A 84 17.78 21.39 -32.63
N ALA A 85 18.63 22.25 -33.15
CA ALA A 85 19.46 23.16 -32.37
C ALA A 85 18.71 24.19 -31.49
N ASP A 86 17.52 24.62 -31.91
CA ASP A 86 16.74 25.64 -31.20
C ASP A 86 15.46 25.08 -30.53
N VAL A 87 15.33 23.75 -30.43
CA VAL A 87 14.23 23.07 -29.74
C VAL A 87 14.59 22.86 -28.28
N ASN A 88 13.71 23.28 -27.38
CA ASN A 88 13.80 23.00 -25.94
C ASN A 88 12.73 22.01 -25.51
N ILE A 89 13.05 21.11 -24.56
CA ILE A 89 12.14 20.16 -23.95
C ILE A 89 12.37 20.19 -22.44
N THR A 90 11.31 20.42 -21.68
CA THR A 90 11.43 20.67 -20.23
C THR A 90 10.92 19.53 -19.38
N THR A 91 10.22 18.55 -19.98
CA THR A 91 9.63 17.39 -19.23
C THR A 91 9.61 16.15 -20.10
N GLY A 92 9.77 14.99 -19.46
CA GLY A 92 9.60 13.67 -20.10
C GLY A 92 8.18 13.40 -20.60
N ARG A 93 7.19 14.19 -20.17
CA ARG A 93 5.80 14.08 -20.58
C ARG A 93 5.59 14.26 -22.07
N VAL A 94 6.42 15.05 -22.72
CA VAL A 94 6.42 15.23 -24.18
C VAL A 94 6.54 13.88 -24.92
N PHE A 95 7.20 12.91 -24.30
CA PHE A 95 7.42 11.56 -24.83
C PHE A 95 6.56 10.49 -24.14
N GLU A 96 5.44 10.87 -23.56
CA GLU A 96 4.44 9.91 -23.09
C GLU A 96 3.97 9.05 -24.27
N ASN A 97 3.99 7.74 -24.18
CA ASN A 97 3.72 6.78 -25.27
C ASN A 97 4.88 6.53 -26.28
N PHE A 98 6.09 6.99 -26.02
CA PHE A 98 7.27 6.68 -26.84
C PHE A 98 8.11 5.57 -26.19
N ASP A 99 7.54 4.39 -26.04
CA ASP A 99 8.10 3.29 -25.24
C ASP A 99 9.22 2.52 -25.94
N PHE A 100 9.44 2.78 -27.23
CA PHE A 100 10.36 2.04 -28.08
C PHE A 100 11.57 2.84 -28.54
N VAL A 101 11.78 4.04 -28.00
CA VAL A 101 12.92 4.88 -28.39
C VAL A 101 14.22 4.25 -27.93
N ASP A 102 15.09 3.93 -28.88
CA ASP A 102 16.41 3.35 -28.64
C ASP A 102 17.45 4.44 -28.30
N GLU A 103 17.28 5.65 -28.85
CA GLU A 103 18.16 6.78 -28.58
C GLU A 103 17.50 8.13 -28.84
N TYR A 104 17.94 9.13 -28.12
CA TYR A 104 17.69 10.55 -28.37
C TYR A 104 18.93 11.18 -28.99
N GLU A 105 18.84 11.74 -30.19
CA GLU A 105 19.92 12.43 -30.87
C GLU A 105 19.65 13.95 -30.80
N VAL A 106 20.49 14.69 -30.07
CA VAL A 106 20.39 16.14 -29.91
C VAL A 106 21.43 16.83 -30.78
N ASP A 107 21.02 17.85 -31.58
CA ASP A 107 21.95 18.65 -32.38
C ASP A 107 23.08 19.23 -31.51
N ALA A 108 24.32 19.11 -31.95
CA ALA A 108 25.49 19.54 -31.20
C ALA A 108 25.45 21.04 -30.80
N ASN A 109 24.74 21.87 -31.59
CA ASN A 109 24.54 23.30 -31.31
C ASN A 109 23.31 23.60 -30.46
N ASN A 110 22.60 22.55 -29.97
CA ASN A 110 21.44 22.79 -29.13
C ASN A 110 21.85 23.53 -27.84
N LYS A 111 21.10 24.59 -27.53
CA LYS A 111 21.40 25.52 -26.42
C LYS A 111 20.85 25.05 -25.10
N TYR A 112 19.89 24.15 -25.12
CA TYR A 112 19.04 23.79 -23.97
C TYR A 112 19.26 22.37 -23.51
N LEU A 113 19.65 21.47 -24.44
CA LEU A 113 19.63 20.03 -24.25
C LEU A 113 20.98 19.37 -24.60
N CYS A 114 21.21 18.20 -24.06
CA CYS A 114 22.28 17.27 -24.43
C CYS A 114 21.79 15.82 -24.29
N ASN A 115 22.54 14.85 -24.83
CA ASN A 115 22.18 13.42 -24.77
C ASN A 115 23.40 12.54 -24.50
N PRO A 116 24.06 12.68 -23.33
CA PRO A 116 25.14 11.77 -22.97
C PRO A 116 24.60 10.34 -22.92
N ASP A 117 25.33 9.43 -23.57
CA ASP A 117 24.97 8.00 -23.65
C ASP A 117 23.53 7.76 -24.16
N GLY A 118 23.03 8.63 -25.05
CA GLY A 118 21.68 8.55 -25.60
C GLY A 118 20.55 9.00 -24.69
N VAL A 119 20.84 9.39 -23.45
CA VAL A 119 19.86 9.85 -22.47
C VAL A 119 19.61 11.34 -22.63
N LEU A 120 18.34 11.74 -22.78
CA LEU A 120 17.98 13.15 -22.93
C LEU A 120 18.06 13.88 -21.59
N MET A 121 18.86 14.94 -21.56
CA MET A 121 19.06 15.80 -20.40
C MET A 121 18.98 17.28 -20.76
N ASP A 122 18.82 18.16 -19.79
CA ASP A 122 19.07 19.55 -19.91
C ASP A 122 20.57 19.81 -20.18
N LYS A 123 20.91 21.01 -20.68
CA LYS A 123 22.29 21.34 -21.08
C LYS A 123 23.30 21.22 -19.97
N ASP A 124 22.89 21.56 -18.75
CA ASP A 124 23.75 21.55 -17.56
C ASP A 124 23.78 20.15 -16.88
N LYS A 125 23.05 19.18 -17.41
CA LYS A 125 22.90 17.82 -16.88
C LYS A 125 22.37 17.79 -15.44
N THR A 126 21.50 18.74 -15.11
CA THR A 126 20.85 18.80 -13.81
C THR A 126 19.48 18.13 -13.80
N VAL A 127 18.85 18.02 -14.97
CA VAL A 127 17.56 17.33 -15.17
C VAL A 127 17.74 16.19 -16.15
N LEU A 128 17.47 14.95 -15.69
CA LEU A 128 17.33 13.80 -16.57
C LEU A 128 15.89 13.79 -17.10
N ILE A 129 15.71 14.14 -18.37
CA ILE A 129 14.40 14.34 -18.98
C ILE A 129 13.79 13.02 -19.43
N LYS A 130 14.53 12.22 -20.21
CA LYS A 130 14.03 10.92 -20.69
C LYS A 130 15.16 9.95 -20.98
N TYR A 131 15.02 8.73 -20.47
CA TYR A 131 15.87 7.57 -20.77
C TYR A 131 15.31 6.83 -22.01
N PRO A 132 16.16 6.31 -22.92
CA PRO A 132 15.70 5.58 -24.09
C PRO A 132 15.19 4.18 -23.69
N ALA A 133 13.87 4.07 -23.48
CA ALA A 133 13.21 2.88 -22.95
C ALA A 133 13.32 1.65 -23.87
N GLY A 134 13.45 1.85 -25.19
CA GLY A 134 13.64 0.80 -26.19
C GLY A 134 15.06 0.23 -26.26
N SER A 135 16.06 0.92 -25.70
CA SER A 135 17.46 0.48 -25.71
C SER A 135 17.62 -0.86 -25.03
N LYS A 136 18.24 -1.81 -25.74
CA LYS A 136 18.54 -3.17 -25.25
C LYS A 136 19.97 -3.35 -24.77
N GLU A 137 20.79 -2.31 -24.93
CA GLU A 137 22.23 -2.39 -24.71
C GLU A 137 22.61 -2.32 -23.24
N PHE A 138 21.79 -1.67 -22.39
CA PHE A 138 22.13 -1.40 -21.00
C PHE A 138 21.20 -2.10 -20.03
N SER A 139 21.72 -3.09 -19.31
CA SER A 139 21.01 -3.72 -18.19
C SER A 139 21.18 -2.93 -16.87
N PHE A 140 22.04 -1.93 -16.84
CA PHE A 140 22.26 -1.04 -15.70
C PHE A 140 22.51 0.40 -16.19
N TYR A 141 22.17 1.37 -15.34
CA TYR A 141 22.44 2.78 -15.59
C TYR A 141 22.87 3.47 -14.29
N THR A 142 23.85 4.35 -14.39
CA THR A 142 24.28 5.22 -13.29
C THR A 142 23.89 6.66 -13.61
N VAL A 143 23.03 7.21 -12.77
CA VAL A 143 22.61 8.61 -12.89
C VAL A 143 23.79 9.51 -12.57
N PRO A 144 24.17 10.46 -13.45
CA PRO A 144 25.30 11.36 -13.22
C PRO A 144 25.16 12.16 -11.92
N ASP A 145 26.29 12.45 -11.27
CA ASP A 145 26.31 13.18 -9.98
C ASP A 145 25.77 14.61 -10.08
N THR A 146 25.72 15.18 -11.29
CA THR A 146 25.15 16.52 -11.53
C THR A 146 23.62 16.53 -11.50
N VAL A 147 22.97 15.39 -11.70
CA VAL A 147 21.51 15.31 -11.81
C VAL A 147 20.87 15.57 -10.46
N LYS A 148 19.98 16.55 -10.42
CA LYS A 148 19.16 16.95 -9.27
C LYS A 148 17.72 16.49 -9.40
N THR A 149 17.24 16.33 -10.63
CA THR A 149 15.86 15.98 -10.93
C THR A 149 15.79 14.85 -11.95
N ILE A 150 15.03 13.82 -11.64
CA ILE A 150 14.55 12.81 -12.60
C ILE A 150 13.12 13.20 -12.97
N SER A 151 12.89 13.51 -14.25
CA SER A 151 11.65 14.09 -14.74
C SER A 151 10.50 13.07 -14.81
N TYR A 152 9.31 13.59 -15.09
CA TYR A 152 8.07 12.85 -15.28
C TYR A 152 8.27 11.69 -16.28
N ARG A 153 7.96 10.45 -15.84
CA ARG A 153 8.08 9.24 -16.68
C ARG A 153 9.45 9.03 -17.34
N ALA A 154 10.51 9.55 -16.71
CA ALA A 154 11.84 9.55 -17.33
C ALA A 154 12.36 8.16 -17.71
N PHE A 155 12.10 7.14 -16.91
CA PHE A 155 12.49 5.74 -17.14
C PHE A 155 11.31 4.81 -17.42
N GLU A 156 10.12 5.36 -17.62
CA GLU A 156 8.93 4.55 -17.87
C GLU A 156 9.16 3.53 -18.98
N PHE A 157 8.67 2.28 -18.80
CA PHE A 157 8.82 1.14 -19.71
C PHE A 157 10.28 0.72 -20.03
N SER A 158 11.29 1.17 -19.30
CA SER A 158 12.69 0.76 -19.50
C SER A 158 12.90 -0.70 -19.15
N SER A 159 12.39 -1.57 -20.03
CA SER A 159 12.30 -3.01 -19.79
C SER A 159 13.66 -3.74 -19.82
N ALA A 160 14.71 -3.17 -20.42
CA ALA A 160 16.04 -3.74 -20.39
C ALA A 160 16.76 -3.49 -19.05
N LEU A 161 16.36 -2.46 -18.31
CA LEU A 161 17.03 -1.97 -17.12
C LEU A 161 16.77 -2.90 -15.92
N LYS A 162 17.84 -3.52 -15.38
CA LYS A 162 17.78 -4.41 -14.20
C LYS A 162 18.25 -3.70 -12.93
N THR A 163 19.12 -2.71 -13.07
CA THR A 163 19.71 -1.98 -11.97
C THR A 163 19.86 -0.51 -12.34
N ILE A 164 19.50 0.37 -11.43
CA ILE A 164 19.81 1.80 -11.53
C ILE A 164 20.49 2.25 -10.25
N PHE A 165 21.56 3.06 -10.42
CA PHE A 165 22.27 3.69 -9.32
C PHE A 165 21.93 5.19 -9.34
N LEU A 166 21.24 5.63 -8.30
CA LEU A 166 20.92 7.04 -8.08
C LEU A 166 22.08 7.72 -7.35
N ASN A 167 22.35 8.96 -7.67
CA ASN A 167 23.42 9.72 -7.02
C ASN A 167 22.97 10.34 -5.69
N ASP A 168 23.90 10.56 -4.77
CA ASP A 168 23.66 11.13 -3.43
C ASP A 168 23.31 12.62 -3.45
N GLY A 169 23.27 13.25 -4.62
CA GLY A 169 22.87 14.65 -4.80
C GLY A 169 21.48 14.82 -5.40
N LEU A 170 20.76 13.72 -5.67
CA LEU A 170 19.42 13.75 -6.25
C LEU A 170 18.42 14.34 -5.25
N GLU A 171 17.60 15.29 -5.69
CA GLU A 171 16.67 16.05 -4.84
C GLU A 171 15.20 15.75 -5.17
N THR A 172 14.89 15.49 -6.44
CA THR A 172 13.53 15.29 -6.92
C THR A 172 13.43 14.10 -7.86
N ILE A 173 12.43 13.26 -7.63
CA ILE A 173 11.98 12.22 -8.56
C ILE A 173 10.50 12.51 -8.86
N GLU A 174 10.19 12.86 -10.11
CA GLU A 174 8.83 13.25 -10.49
C GLU A 174 7.89 12.05 -10.65
N ASN A 175 6.60 12.33 -10.94
CA ASN A 175 5.57 11.31 -11.04
C ASN A 175 5.91 10.24 -12.09
N PHE A 176 5.68 8.98 -11.73
CA PHE A 176 5.84 7.82 -12.63
C PHE A 176 7.24 7.64 -13.18
N ALA A 177 8.26 8.23 -12.56
CA ALA A 177 9.61 8.28 -13.11
C ALA A 177 10.17 6.90 -13.50
N PHE A 178 9.83 5.84 -12.76
CA PHE A 178 10.22 4.45 -13.03
C PHE A 178 9.01 3.52 -13.23
N ASP A 179 7.83 4.06 -13.59
CA ASP A 179 6.65 3.25 -13.81
C ASP A 179 6.92 2.18 -14.86
N ASN A 180 6.45 0.97 -14.59
CA ASN A 180 6.58 -0.17 -15.49
C ASN A 180 8.02 -0.53 -15.92
N CYS A 181 9.03 -0.22 -15.09
CA CYS A 181 10.38 -0.77 -15.22
C CYS A 181 10.35 -2.25 -14.85
N GLY A 182 9.74 -3.08 -15.72
CA GLY A 182 9.32 -4.44 -15.41
C GLY A 182 10.44 -5.40 -15.00
N ASN A 183 11.70 -5.15 -15.40
CA ASN A 183 12.87 -5.96 -15.08
C ASN A 183 13.76 -5.37 -13.98
N LEU A 184 13.44 -4.21 -13.43
CA LEU A 184 14.19 -3.61 -12.33
C LEU A 184 14.12 -4.54 -11.10
N LEU A 185 15.26 -4.89 -10.52
CA LEU A 185 15.36 -5.88 -9.44
C LEU A 185 15.46 -5.23 -8.06
N TYR A 186 16.20 -4.13 -7.97
CA TYR A 186 16.40 -3.40 -6.73
C TYR A 186 16.74 -1.93 -7.01
N ILE A 187 16.39 -1.08 -6.06
CA ILE A 187 16.69 0.35 -6.10
C ILE A 187 16.94 0.87 -4.68
N THR A 188 17.86 1.82 -4.57
CA THR A 188 18.04 2.63 -3.36
C THR A 188 17.66 4.07 -3.68
N ILE A 189 16.76 4.62 -2.87
CA ILE A 189 16.38 6.05 -2.94
C ILE A 189 17.26 6.80 -1.95
N PRO A 190 18.13 7.71 -2.41
CA PRO A 190 19.05 8.42 -1.53
C PRO A 190 18.32 9.39 -0.60
N GLY A 191 18.89 9.60 0.58
CA GLY A 191 18.31 10.42 1.64
C GLY A 191 18.20 11.91 1.29
N THR A 192 18.85 12.36 0.22
CA THR A 192 18.74 13.72 -0.31
C THR A 192 17.45 13.97 -1.09
N VAL A 193 16.71 12.92 -1.44
CA VAL A 193 15.43 13.06 -2.15
C VAL A 193 14.37 13.63 -1.22
N THR A 194 14.07 14.91 -1.40
CA THR A 194 13.06 15.64 -0.63
C THR A 194 11.69 15.65 -1.28
N SER A 195 11.61 15.34 -2.57
CA SER A 195 10.37 15.25 -3.34
C SER A 195 10.32 14.00 -4.18
N MET A 196 9.31 13.17 -3.94
CA MET A 196 9.07 11.93 -4.67
C MET A 196 7.63 11.92 -5.20
N GLY A 197 7.49 11.72 -6.50
CA GLY A 197 6.21 11.83 -7.19
C GLY A 197 5.34 10.57 -7.08
N LYS A 198 4.06 10.75 -7.36
CA LYS A 198 3.07 9.66 -7.42
C LYS A 198 3.53 8.54 -8.36
N GLY A 199 3.27 7.27 -7.97
CA GLY A 199 3.52 6.11 -8.82
C GLY A 199 4.99 5.91 -9.20
N VAL A 200 5.90 6.43 -8.41
CA VAL A 200 7.33 6.53 -8.75
C VAL A 200 7.94 5.19 -9.23
N LEU A 201 7.54 4.08 -8.67
CA LEU A 201 7.98 2.71 -8.98
C LEU A 201 6.79 1.76 -9.25
N ALA A 202 5.64 2.30 -9.65
CA ALA A 202 4.46 1.49 -9.92
C ALA A 202 4.76 0.45 -11.00
N GLN A 203 4.11 -0.72 -10.90
CA GLN A 203 4.18 -1.81 -11.88
C GLN A 203 5.59 -2.38 -12.16
N CYS A 204 6.58 -2.12 -11.32
CA CYS A 204 7.90 -2.75 -11.39
C CYS A 204 7.80 -4.22 -10.96
N ASN A 205 7.32 -5.08 -11.88
CA ASN A 205 6.87 -6.44 -11.55
C ASN A 205 7.95 -7.37 -11.00
N LEU A 206 9.23 -7.18 -11.33
CA LEU A 206 10.35 -7.97 -10.81
C LEU A 206 11.11 -7.27 -9.68
N LEU A 207 10.72 -6.07 -9.29
CA LEU A 207 11.35 -5.34 -8.18
C LEU A 207 11.20 -6.17 -6.89
N ASN A 208 12.34 -6.61 -6.35
CA ASN A 208 12.39 -7.48 -5.19
C ASN A 208 12.70 -6.71 -3.90
N LYS A 209 13.57 -5.69 -4.01
CA LYS A 209 14.03 -4.93 -2.84
C LYS A 209 14.07 -3.43 -3.11
N VAL A 210 13.54 -2.67 -2.18
CA VAL A 210 13.67 -1.20 -2.11
C VAL A 210 14.34 -0.81 -0.80
N THR A 211 15.32 0.07 -0.88
CA THR A 211 15.89 0.74 0.29
C THR A 211 15.62 2.24 0.16
N ILE A 212 15.07 2.84 1.19
CA ILE A 212 14.87 4.28 1.31
C ILE A 212 15.78 4.77 2.43
N GLU A 213 16.65 5.71 2.11
CA GLU A 213 17.66 6.18 3.06
C GLU A 213 17.13 7.27 4.00
N GLU A 214 17.85 7.48 5.09
CA GLU A 214 17.55 8.55 6.06
C GLU A 214 17.58 9.92 5.41
N GLY A 215 16.52 10.71 5.65
CA GLY A 215 16.30 12.02 5.05
C GLY A 215 15.01 12.07 4.21
N VAL A 216 14.59 10.95 3.63
CA VAL A 216 13.29 10.85 2.96
C VAL A 216 12.17 10.83 4.02
N THR A 217 11.19 11.74 3.85
CA THR A 217 10.11 11.93 4.84
C THR A 217 8.75 11.39 4.41
N ALA A 218 8.56 11.10 3.12
CA ALA A 218 7.28 10.64 2.60
C ALA A 218 7.43 9.59 1.49
N ILE A 219 6.59 8.55 1.54
CA ILE A 219 6.31 7.67 0.41
C ILE A 219 5.06 8.21 -0.27
N PRO A 220 5.07 8.48 -1.58
CA PRO A 220 3.92 9.03 -2.29
C PRO A 220 2.82 8.00 -2.53
N GLU A 221 1.67 8.49 -3.02
CA GLU A 221 0.58 7.68 -3.55
C GLU A 221 1.07 6.76 -4.66
N ASP A 222 0.55 5.52 -4.74
CA ASP A 222 0.88 4.50 -5.75
C ASP A 222 2.37 4.11 -5.83
N ALA A 223 3.22 4.51 -4.89
CA ALA A 223 4.68 4.43 -5.01
C ALA A 223 5.19 3.06 -5.48
N PHE A 224 4.62 1.97 -4.98
CA PHE A 224 4.95 0.57 -5.32
C PHE A 224 3.72 -0.21 -5.79
N ASP A 225 2.71 0.50 -6.34
CA ASP A 225 1.48 -0.18 -6.83
C ASP A 225 1.86 -1.35 -7.74
N ARG A 226 1.32 -2.53 -7.45
CA ARG A 226 1.56 -3.79 -8.21
C ARG A 226 3.01 -4.22 -8.38
N CYS A 227 3.92 -3.83 -7.50
CA CYS A 227 5.25 -4.44 -7.41
C CYS A 227 5.13 -5.87 -6.87
N ARG A 228 4.71 -6.79 -7.72
CA ARG A 228 4.27 -8.15 -7.33
C ARG A 228 5.37 -9.02 -6.75
N SER A 229 6.63 -8.74 -7.07
CA SER A 229 7.80 -9.46 -6.58
C SER A 229 8.47 -8.81 -5.38
N LEU A 230 7.95 -7.67 -4.90
CA LEU A 230 8.56 -6.93 -3.80
C LEU A 230 8.48 -7.74 -2.49
N GLU A 231 9.64 -8.13 -1.98
CA GLU A 231 9.78 -8.92 -0.75
C GLU A 231 10.31 -8.10 0.43
N THR A 232 11.16 -7.11 0.14
CA THR A 232 11.83 -6.31 1.16
C THR A 232 11.71 -4.82 0.88
N VAL A 233 11.24 -4.10 1.88
CA VAL A 233 11.25 -2.63 1.89
C VAL A 233 11.88 -2.15 3.19
N ASN A 234 13.01 -1.44 3.07
CA ASN A 234 13.67 -0.80 4.20
C ASN A 234 13.20 0.66 4.28
N LEU A 235 12.50 0.98 5.35
CA LEU A 235 11.97 2.32 5.62
C LEU A 235 12.88 3.06 6.61
N PRO A 236 13.20 4.34 6.37
CA PRO A 236 14.02 5.14 7.28
C PRO A 236 13.21 5.63 8.48
N ASP A 237 13.91 5.96 9.55
CA ASP A 237 13.31 6.57 10.73
C ASP A 237 12.81 8.01 10.48
N SER A 238 13.34 8.70 9.48
CA SER A 238 12.87 10.01 9.02
C SER A 238 11.47 10.00 8.40
N LEU A 239 10.94 8.82 8.01
CA LEU A 239 9.66 8.71 7.33
C LEU A 239 8.50 9.08 8.25
N THR A 240 7.66 10.03 7.82
CA THR A 240 6.48 10.51 8.56
C THR A 240 5.15 10.13 7.91
N THR A 241 5.16 9.91 6.59
CA THR A 241 3.92 9.71 5.82
C THR A 241 4.06 8.58 4.81
N ILE A 242 3.02 7.75 4.69
CA ILE A 242 2.85 6.77 3.62
C ILE A 242 1.59 7.15 2.82
N GLY A 243 1.75 7.27 1.51
CA GLY A 243 0.69 7.60 0.56
C GLY A 243 -0.38 6.53 0.41
N ASP A 244 -1.49 6.93 -0.19
CA ASP A 244 -2.58 6.00 -0.49
C ASP A 244 -2.13 4.94 -1.49
N ILE A 245 -2.63 3.72 -1.33
CA ILE A 245 -2.34 2.53 -2.17
C ILE A 245 -0.84 2.32 -2.51
N ALA A 246 0.07 2.90 -1.71
CA ALA A 246 1.51 2.81 -1.95
C ALA A 246 2.03 1.37 -2.06
N PHE A 247 1.42 0.40 -1.37
CA PHE A 247 1.79 -1.02 -1.40
C PHE A 247 0.73 -1.93 -2.00
N PHE A 248 -0.28 -1.36 -2.69
CA PHE A 248 -1.35 -2.15 -3.26
C PHE A 248 -0.80 -3.18 -4.27
N GLY A 249 -1.20 -4.44 -4.12
CA GLY A 249 -0.77 -5.51 -5.02
C GLY A 249 0.66 -6.03 -4.82
N CYS A 250 1.37 -5.62 -3.76
CA CYS A 250 2.70 -6.16 -3.40
C CYS A 250 2.58 -7.55 -2.76
N THR A 251 2.15 -8.55 -3.54
CA THR A 251 1.72 -9.87 -3.03
C THR A 251 2.84 -10.71 -2.41
N LYS A 252 4.10 -10.40 -2.68
CA LYS A 252 5.27 -11.07 -2.10
C LYS A 252 5.75 -10.43 -0.80
N LEU A 253 5.32 -9.21 -0.48
CA LEU A 253 5.70 -8.53 0.76
C LEU A 253 5.02 -9.22 1.96
N LYS A 254 5.83 -9.85 2.82
CA LYS A 254 5.32 -10.65 3.96
C LYS A 254 5.47 -9.95 5.29
N THR A 255 6.41 -9.03 5.39
CA THR A 255 6.67 -8.26 6.61
C THR A 255 6.99 -6.82 6.25
N LEU A 256 6.55 -5.88 7.08
CA LEU A 256 6.94 -4.48 6.99
C LEU A 256 7.03 -3.90 8.40
N LYS A 257 8.19 -3.32 8.73
CA LYS A 257 8.38 -2.57 9.98
C LYS A 257 8.04 -1.11 9.73
N LEU A 258 7.05 -0.59 10.43
CA LEU A 258 6.69 0.83 10.41
C LEU A 258 7.63 1.60 11.36
N PRO A 259 8.32 2.66 10.89
CA PRO A 259 9.35 3.33 11.65
C PRO A 259 8.80 4.21 12.78
N LYS A 260 9.69 4.63 13.68
CA LYS A 260 9.33 5.37 14.91
C LYS A 260 8.65 6.70 14.66
N ASN A 261 9.01 7.40 13.57
CA ASN A 261 8.46 8.73 13.28
C ASN A 261 7.28 8.72 12.31
N LEU A 262 6.82 7.54 11.86
CA LEU A 262 5.63 7.47 11.02
C LEU A 262 4.40 7.97 11.79
N GLN A 263 3.72 8.97 11.23
CA GLN A 263 2.58 9.68 11.84
C GLN A 263 1.27 9.39 11.15
N THR A 264 1.30 9.21 9.84
CA THR A 264 0.06 9.14 9.06
C THR A 264 0.17 8.30 7.80
N PHE A 265 -0.98 7.78 7.39
CA PHE A 265 -1.26 7.34 6.03
C PHE A 265 -2.21 8.36 5.40
N THR A 266 -2.01 8.74 4.13
CA THR A 266 -2.83 9.79 3.51
C THR A 266 -4.30 9.38 3.30
N ASP A 267 -4.58 8.07 3.24
CA ASP A 267 -5.93 7.53 3.31
C ASP A 267 -6.00 6.47 4.40
N SER A 268 -6.30 5.24 4.09
CA SER A 268 -6.41 4.15 5.07
C SER A 268 -5.31 3.11 4.89
N PRO A 269 -4.63 2.68 5.98
CA PRO A 269 -3.73 1.53 5.93
C PRO A 269 -4.38 0.28 5.30
N GLY A 270 -5.66 0.05 5.56
CA GLY A 270 -6.41 -1.06 4.97
C GLY A 270 -6.51 -0.99 3.44
N ARG A 271 -6.38 0.18 2.83
CA ARG A 271 -6.32 0.33 1.38
C ARG A 271 -4.93 0.01 0.82
N ASN A 272 -3.89 0.31 1.59
CA ASN A 272 -2.51 -0.06 1.26
C ASN A 272 -2.29 -1.57 1.30
N PHE A 273 -2.78 -2.24 2.33
CA PHE A 273 -2.43 -3.61 2.66
C PHE A 273 -3.57 -4.61 2.47
N GLY A 274 -4.79 -4.14 2.20
CA GLY A 274 -5.98 -4.99 2.11
C GLY A 274 -5.82 -6.14 1.12
N GLY A 275 -6.14 -7.35 1.56
CA GLY A 275 -5.96 -8.59 0.80
C GLY A 275 -4.54 -9.15 0.80
N LEU A 276 -3.57 -8.44 1.38
CA LEU A 276 -2.21 -8.95 1.54
C LEU A 276 -2.09 -9.77 2.83
N ASN A 277 -1.30 -10.83 2.79
CA ASN A 277 -0.85 -11.54 3.98
C ASN A 277 0.48 -10.95 4.45
N ILE A 278 0.40 -9.74 5.03
CA ILE A 278 1.57 -9.01 5.51
C ILE A 278 1.51 -8.86 7.04
N ALA A 279 2.58 -9.27 7.72
CA ALA A 279 2.74 -9.01 9.15
C ALA A 279 3.38 -7.61 9.33
N LEU A 280 2.57 -6.69 9.82
CA LEU A 280 3.06 -5.37 10.21
C LEU A 280 3.65 -5.42 11.62
N THR A 281 4.76 -4.76 11.81
CA THR A 281 5.31 -4.46 13.12
C THR A 281 5.53 -2.95 13.23
N VAL A 282 5.35 -2.40 14.41
CA VAL A 282 5.55 -0.98 14.68
C VAL A 282 6.74 -0.81 15.59
N ASP A 283 7.61 0.14 15.29
CA ASP A 283 8.71 0.46 16.18
C ASP A 283 8.17 0.82 17.57
N PRO A 284 8.73 0.27 18.68
CA PRO A 284 8.22 0.52 20.03
C PRO A 284 8.16 2.00 20.42
N GLU A 285 9.04 2.82 19.85
CA GLU A 285 9.08 4.27 20.10
C GLU A 285 8.05 5.06 19.29
N ASN A 286 7.33 4.43 18.34
CA ASN A 286 6.29 5.12 17.57
C ASN A 286 5.18 5.60 18.50
N GLN A 287 4.78 6.88 18.36
CA GLN A 287 3.78 7.53 19.20
C GLN A 287 2.36 7.49 18.63
N TYR A 288 2.17 7.02 17.40
CA TYR A 288 0.91 7.11 16.66
C TYR A 288 0.25 5.76 16.43
N PHE A 289 1.06 4.70 16.26
CA PHE A 289 0.58 3.37 15.90
C PHE A 289 1.05 2.30 16.88
N SER A 290 0.33 1.20 16.91
CA SER A 290 0.70 -0.03 17.60
C SER A 290 0.17 -1.25 16.85
N THR A 291 0.78 -2.41 17.08
CA THR A 291 0.28 -3.70 16.59
C THR A 291 0.03 -4.64 17.77
N ASP A 292 -0.80 -5.67 17.52
CA ASP A 292 -0.90 -6.85 18.38
C ASP A 292 -0.05 -8.01 17.83
N ASP A 293 -0.13 -9.16 18.50
CA ASP A 293 0.63 -10.36 18.13
C ASP A 293 0.21 -10.96 16.77
N LEU A 294 -0.97 -10.61 16.27
CA LEU A 294 -1.46 -11.02 14.95
C LEU A 294 -1.03 -10.07 13.83
N GLY A 295 -0.38 -8.96 14.18
CA GLY A 295 0.00 -7.92 13.23
C GLY A 295 -1.16 -6.98 12.84
N VAL A 296 -2.24 -6.98 13.60
CA VAL A 296 -3.35 -6.03 13.43
C VAL A 296 -2.87 -4.64 13.81
N LEU A 297 -3.06 -3.66 12.92
CA LEU A 297 -2.63 -2.28 13.12
C LEU A 297 -3.72 -1.44 13.76
N TYR A 298 -3.36 -0.75 14.82
CA TYR A 298 -4.20 0.18 15.56
C TYR A 298 -3.55 1.57 15.66
N ASN A 299 -4.34 2.57 16.08
CA ASN A 299 -3.75 3.76 16.69
C ASN A 299 -3.03 3.40 18.01
N LYS A 300 -2.22 4.31 18.55
CA LYS A 300 -1.39 4.03 19.74
C LYS A 300 -2.19 3.50 20.92
N ASP A 301 -3.36 4.06 21.18
CA ASP A 301 -4.22 3.74 22.33
C ASP A 301 -5.15 2.54 22.07
N LYS A 302 -5.07 1.91 20.91
CA LYS A 302 -5.91 0.79 20.47
C LYS A 302 -7.42 1.09 20.51
N THR A 303 -7.80 2.34 20.31
CA THR A 303 -9.20 2.76 20.20
C THR A 303 -9.74 2.72 18.77
N LEU A 304 -8.85 2.59 17.77
CA LEU A 304 -9.19 2.51 16.35
C LEU A 304 -8.36 1.44 15.65
N LEU A 305 -9.02 0.47 15.01
CA LEU A 305 -8.39 -0.56 14.19
C LEU A 305 -8.28 -0.06 12.73
N TYR A 306 -7.07 -0.01 12.23
CA TYR A 306 -6.77 0.44 10.87
C TYR A 306 -6.69 -0.68 9.84
N TYR A 307 -6.12 -1.83 10.21
CA TYR A 307 -5.87 -2.93 9.29
C TYR A 307 -5.74 -4.25 10.03
N CYS A 308 -6.41 -5.28 9.51
CA CYS A 308 -6.25 -6.67 9.92
C CYS A 308 -5.60 -7.47 8.77
N PRO A 309 -4.51 -8.22 9.01
CA PRO A 309 -3.89 -9.04 7.98
C PRO A 309 -4.79 -10.21 7.56
N ASN A 310 -4.70 -10.60 6.28
CA ASN A 310 -5.31 -11.84 5.82
C ASN A 310 -4.47 -13.04 6.28
N LEU A 311 -4.78 -13.59 7.46
CA LEU A 311 -4.04 -14.71 8.03
C LEU A 311 -4.09 -15.94 7.12
N PRO A 312 -3.06 -16.82 7.09
CA PRO A 312 -3.00 -17.95 6.17
C PRO A 312 -3.91 -19.14 6.56
N TYR A 313 -4.72 -18.99 7.60
CA TYR A 313 -5.67 -19.97 8.11
C TYR A 313 -7.00 -19.31 8.45
N THR A 314 -8.08 -20.09 8.45
CA THR A 314 -9.42 -19.61 8.83
C THR A 314 -9.43 -19.18 10.29
N PHE A 315 -9.96 -18.00 10.58
CA PHE A 315 -10.00 -17.42 11.92
C PHE A 315 -11.31 -16.67 12.18
N ASP A 316 -11.61 -16.52 13.46
CA ASP A 316 -12.69 -15.68 13.98
C ASP A 316 -12.05 -14.47 14.67
N TYR A 317 -12.71 -13.32 14.65
CA TYR A 317 -12.14 -12.10 15.23
C TYR A 317 -13.16 -11.33 16.08
N THR A 318 -12.71 -10.84 17.24
CA THR A 318 -13.53 -9.96 18.10
C THR A 318 -13.01 -8.54 18.05
N VAL A 319 -13.84 -7.61 17.56
CA VAL A 319 -13.55 -6.19 17.49
C VAL A 319 -13.94 -5.53 18.81
N ARG A 320 -13.00 -4.83 19.46
CA ARG A 320 -13.16 -4.15 20.75
C ARG A 320 -12.90 -2.64 20.70
N CYS A 321 -12.88 -2.06 19.50
CA CYS A 321 -12.60 -0.65 19.25
C CYS A 321 -13.34 -0.20 18.00
N ASP A 322 -13.23 1.09 17.68
CA ASP A 322 -13.73 1.61 16.41
C ASP A 322 -12.98 1.00 15.21
N LEU A 323 -13.66 0.98 14.07
CA LEU A 323 -13.10 0.49 12.81
C LEU A 323 -12.79 1.66 11.87
N ASN A 324 -11.64 1.60 11.21
CA ASN A 324 -11.35 2.44 10.07
C ASN A 324 -11.97 1.85 8.80
N LYS A 325 -12.17 2.67 7.77
CA LYS A 325 -12.52 2.17 6.43
C LYS A 325 -11.46 1.17 5.94
N TYR A 326 -11.89 0.14 5.21
CA TYR A 326 -11.04 -0.95 4.71
C TYR A 326 -10.37 -1.83 5.78
N ALA A 327 -10.77 -1.76 7.04
CA ALA A 327 -10.06 -2.40 8.18
C ALA A 327 -9.83 -3.91 8.01
N PHE A 328 -10.76 -4.64 7.43
CA PHE A 328 -10.67 -6.08 7.11
C PHE A 328 -10.73 -6.36 5.62
N LYS A 329 -10.50 -5.36 4.77
CA LYS A 329 -10.59 -5.54 3.32
C LYS A 329 -9.72 -6.70 2.85
N GLY A 330 -10.34 -7.65 2.13
CA GLY A 330 -9.64 -8.80 1.56
C GLY A 330 -9.16 -9.83 2.58
N CYS A 331 -9.67 -9.83 3.82
CA CYS A 331 -9.43 -10.90 4.79
C CYS A 331 -10.23 -12.14 4.39
N GLU A 332 -9.80 -12.83 3.32
CA GLU A 332 -10.51 -13.95 2.72
C GLU A 332 -10.74 -15.11 3.69
N ASN A 333 -9.84 -15.30 4.67
CA ASN A 333 -9.89 -16.39 5.63
C ASN A 333 -10.65 -16.04 6.93
N LEU A 334 -11.17 -14.82 7.05
CA LEU A 334 -12.03 -14.41 8.16
C LEU A 334 -13.39 -15.09 8.03
N ARG A 335 -13.81 -15.86 9.06
CA ARG A 335 -15.06 -16.65 9.04
C ARG A 335 -16.17 -16.00 9.84
N ASN A 336 -15.89 -15.61 11.07
CA ASN A 336 -16.86 -14.96 11.94
C ASN A 336 -16.24 -13.70 12.55
N VAL A 337 -17.06 -12.64 12.68
CA VAL A 337 -16.67 -11.41 13.38
C VAL A 337 -17.68 -11.10 14.46
N ASP A 338 -17.18 -10.87 15.65
CA ASP A 338 -17.96 -10.31 16.75
C ASP A 338 -17.55 -8.84 16.98
N ILE A 339 -18.49 -7.93 16.83
CA ILE A 339 -18.32 -6.51 17.19
C ILE A 339 -18.77 -6.36 18.66
N ALA A 340 -17.86 -6.66 19.57
CA ALA A 340 -18.09 -6.60 21.02
C ALA A 340 -18.01 -5.18 21.61
N TYR A 341 -17.78 -4.17 20.77
CA TYR A 341 -17.70 -2.77 21.11
C TYR A 341 -18.99 -2.02 20.73
N ASN A 342 -19.32 -0.95 21.43
CA ASN A 342 -20.53 -0.14 21.16
C ASN A 342 -20.40 0.71 19.87
N LEU A 343 -20.05 0.06 18.77
CA LEU A 343 -19.88 0.70 17.47
C LEU A 343 -21.20 1.27 16.96
N ARG A 344 -21.15 2.48 16.39
CA ARG A 344 -22.33 3.13 15.81
C ARG A 344 -22.41 3.03 14.30
N ALA A 345 -21.28 2.75 13.64
CA ALA A 345 -21.21 2.64 12.18
C ALA A 345 -20.23 1.57 11.77
N ILE A 346 -20.60 0.74 10.79
CA ILE A 346 -19.65 -0.08 10.05
C ILE A 346 -19.16 0.77 8.86
N PRO A 347 -17.88 1.13 8.80
CA PRO A 347 -17.39 2.03 7.77
C PRO A 347 -17.29 1.39 6.38
N THR A 348 -17.21 2.23 5.36
CA THR A 348 -17.10 1.84 3.96
C THR A 348 -15.98 0.82 3.73
N TYR A 349 -16.28 -0.24 2.99
CA TYR A 349 -15.36 -1.33 2.64
C TYR A 349 -14.74 -2.09 3.84
N ALA A 350 -15.27 -1.95 5.05
CA ALA A 350 -14.65 -2.53 6.24
C ALA A 350 -14.40 -4.04 6.12
N PHE A 351 -15.33 -4.79 5.55
CA PHE A 351 -15.26 -6.25 5.34
C PHE A 351 -15.35 -6.65 3.85
N ASN A 352 -15.07 -5.71 2.95
CA ASN A 352 -15.11 -5.98 1.52
C ASN A 352 -14.03 -6.99 1.12
N GLY A 353 -14.40 -8.01 0.33
CA GLY A 353 -13.50 -9.09 -0.09
C GLY A 353 -13.24 -10.14 1.00
N CYS A 354 -13.99 -10.15 2.11
CA CYS A 354 -13.96 -11.22 3.12
C CYS A 354 -14.77 -12.42 2.63
N LYS A 355 -14.26 -13.15 1.64
CA LYS A 355 -15.00 -14.18 0.88
C LYS A 355 -15.57 -15.33 1.71
N ASN A 356 -14.99 -15.62 2.87
CA ASN A 356 -15.45 -16.67 3.76
C ASN A 356 -16.18 -16.14 5.01
N LEU A 357 -16.47 -14.84 5.08
CA LEU A 357 -17.20 -14.25 6.20
C LEU A 357 -18.64 -14.74 6.20
N ASN A 358 -18.95 -15.62 7.13
CA ASN A 358 -20.24 -16.28 7.22
C ASN A 358 -21.18 -15.60 8.22
N THR A 359 -20.66 -15.21 9.37
CA THR A 359 -21.43 -14.64 10.47
C THR A 359 -20.80 -13.34 10.98
N VAL A 360 -21.63 -12.33 11.17
CA VAL A 360 -21.24 -11.13 11.90
C VAL A 360 -22.17 -10.92 13.09
N THR A 361 -21.59 -10.65 14.26
CA THR A 361 -22.34 -10.26 15.45
C THR A 361 -22.22 -8.74 15.62
N LEU A 362 -23.37 -8.05 15.68
CA LEU A 362 -23.46 -6.59 15.67
C LEU A 362 -24.06 -6.06 16.99
N PRO A 363 -23.56 -4.95 17.53
CA PRO A 363 -24.05 -4.35 18.75
C PRO A 363 -25.41 -3.65 18.55
N ALA A 364 -26.22 -3.58 19.60
CA ALA A 364 -27.50 -2.87 19.60
C ALA A 364 -27.36 -1.34 19.36
N THR A 365 -26.16 -0.79 19.53
CA THR A 365 -25.83 0.63 19.31
C THR A 365 -25.63 1.00 17.85
N LEU A 366 -25.60 0.02 16.93
CA LEU A 366 -25.35 0.25 15.51
C LEU A 366 -26.47 1.12 14.90
N GLN A 367 -26.09 2.16 14.17
CA GLN A 367 -26.98 3.12 13.54
C GLN A 367 -26.90 3.09 12.01
N ARG A 368 -25.73 2.74 11.47
CA ARG A 368 -25.52 2.71 10.02
C ARG A 368 -24.50 1.68 9.57
N VAL A 369 -24.65 1.26 8.33
CA VAL A 369 -23.68 0.46 7.56
C VAL A 369 -23.38 1.23 6.29
N ASP A 370 -22.13 1.66 6.15
CA ASP A 370 -21.70 2.51 5.02
C ASP A 370 -21.48 1.63 3.75
N GLY A 371 -21.26 2.27 2.58
CA GLY A 371 -21.24 1.59 1.28
C GLY A 371 -20.21 0.48 1.17
N ALA A 372 -20.59 -0.63 0.54
CA ALA A 372 -19.75 -1.82 0.29
C ALA A 372 -19.06 -2.38 1.56
N ALA A 373 -19.68 -2.21 2.73
CA ALA A 373 -19.11 -2.65 4.00
C ALA A 373 -19.01 -4.18 4.09
N PHE A 374 -19.95 -4.92 3.48
CA PHE A 374 -19.99 -6.39 3.50
C PHE A 374 -20.06 -6.99 2.09
N ASP A 375 -19.31 -8.06 1.88
CA ASP A 375 -19.30 -8.83 0.65
C ASP A 375 -20.48 -9.85 0.58
N SER A 376 -20.62 -10.50 -0.57
CA SER A 376 -21.68 -11.46 -0.89
C SER A 376 -21.66 -12.76 -0.08
N SER A 377 -20.64 -13.00 0.72
CA SER A 377 -20.49 -14.23 1.54
C SER A 377 -21.26 -14.24 2.85
N LEU A 378 -21.82 -13.10 3.30
CA LEU A 378 -22.47 -12.98 4.61
C LEU A 378 -23.82 -13.70 4.63
N ASN A 379 -23.96 -14.74 5.47
CA ASN A 379 -25.19 -15.53 5.61
C ASN A 379 -26.01 -15.16 6.85
N THR A 380 -25.35 -14.86 7.97
CA THR A 380 -26.02 -14.63 9.25
C THR A 380 -25.56 -13.34 9.90
N VAL A 381 -26.51 -12.57 10.38
CA VAL A 381 -26.27 -11.42 11.26
C VAL A 381 -26.90 -11.73 12.62
N ASN A 382 -26.04 -11.84 13.62
CA ASN A 382 -26.46 -11.88 15.02
C ASN A 382 -26.55 -10.45 15.54
N TYR A 383 -27.75 -9.93 15.70
CA TYR A 383 -27.95 -8.56 16.18
C TYR A 383 -28.34 -8.54 17.65
N ARG A 384 -27.56 -7.84 18.47
CA ARG A 384 -27.81 -7.75 19.94
C ARG A 384 -28.99 -6.84 20.31
N GLY A 385 -29.58 -6.14 19.34
CA GLY A 385 -30.78 -5.31 19.51
C GLY A 385 -32.06 -5.99 19.07
N THR A 386 -33.18 -5.30 19.27
CA THR A 386 -34.50 -5.76 18.84
C THR A 386 -34.72 -5.59 17.33
N GLU A 387 -35.74 -6.26 16.79
CA GLU A 387 -36.13 -6.08 15.38
C GLU A 387 -36.50 -4.62 15.05
N GLU A 388 -37.13 -3.92 16.01
CA GLU A 388 -37.50 -2.50 15.86
C GLU A 388 -36.27 -1.62 15.71
N LEU A 389 -35.21 -1.86 16.51
CA LEU A 389 -33.93 -1.13 16.40
C LEU A 389 -33.23 -1.46 15.08
N TRP A 390 -33.28 -2.72 14.63
CA TRP A 390 -32.70 -3.10 13.34
C TRP A 390 -33.30 -2.33 12.17
N LYS A 391 -34.62 -2.13 12.15
CA LYS A 391 -35.34 -1.38 11.13
C LYS A 391 -34.95 0.10 11.06
N LEU A 392 -34.35 0.65 12.11
CA LEU A 392 -33.86 2.02 12.17
C LEU A 392 -32.42 2.18 11.63
N ILE A 393 -31.70 1.06 11.42
CA ILE A 393 -30.34 1.12 10.90
C ILE A 393 -30.37 1.54 9.43
N THR A 394 -29.61 2.60 9.13
CA THR A 394 -29.40 3.04 7.75
C THR A 394 -28.35 2.13 7.09
N ILE A 395 -28.76 1.31 6.10
CA ILE A 395 -27.85 0.49 5.30
C ILE A 395 -27.73 1.14 3.93
N ASP A 396 -26.52 1.65 3.61
CA ASP A 396 -26.23 2.22 2.30
C ASP A 396 -26.57 1.26 1.19
N SER A 397 -27.11 1.78 0.09
CA SER A 397 -27.51 0.96 -1.06
C SER A 397 -26.35 0.49 -1.92
N TYR A 398 -25.19 1.16 -1.83
CA TYR A 398 -24.02 0.82 -2.62
C TYR A 398 -23.37 -0.47 -2.10
N ASP A 399 -23.49 -1.54 -2.86
CA ASP A 399 -22.83 -2.84 -2.71
C ASP A 399 -22.94 -3.49 -1.31
N ASN A 400 -24.12 -3.35 -0.68
CA ASN A 400 -24.45 -3.97 0.63
C ASN A 400 -25.59 -5.01 0.50
N SER A 401 -25.69 -5.70 -0.63
CA SER A 401 -26.72 -6.72 -0.84
C SER A 401 -26.58 -7.89 0.15
N ALA A 402 -25.38 -8.25 0.54
CA ALA A 402 -25.09 -9.35 1.44
C ALA A 402 -25.77 -9.15 2.80
N ILE A 403 -25.55 -8.03 3.49
CA ILE A 403 -26.16 -7.78 4.80
C ILE A 403 -27.69 -7.60 4.70
N LYS A 404 -28.22 -7.11 3.60
CA LYS A 404 -29.66 -6.96 3.38
C LYS A 404 -30.38 -8.28 3.16
N SER A 405 -29.67 -9.28 2.61
CA SER A 405 -30.22 -10.62 2.34
C SER A 405 -29.88 -11.64 3.43
N ALA A 406 -29.01 -11.30 4.37
CA ALA A 406 -28.60 -12.20 5.45
C ALA A 406 -29.76 -12.56 6.39
N ASN A 407 -29.70 -13.74 6.98
CA ASN A 407 -30.60 -14.12 8.07
C ASN A 407 -30.25 -13.34 9.34
N VAL A 408 -31.19 -12.51 9.84
CA VAL A 408 -30.97 -11.70 11.05
C VAL A 408 -31.58 -12.39 12.27
N VAL A 409 -30.76 -12.66 13.25
CA VAL A 409 -31.17 -13.14 14.59
C VAL A 409 -31.17 -11.96 15.56
N TYR A 410 -32.32 -11.60 16.05
CA TYR A 410 -32.50 -10.45 16.95
C TYR A 410 -32.36 -10.85 18.42
N ASN A 411 -32.10 -9.85 19.28
CA ASN A 411 -31.87 -10.08 20.73
C ASN A 411 -30.80 -11.16 20.98
N TYR A 412 -29.83 -11.23 20.05
CA TYR A 412 -28.74 -12.18 20.18
C TYR A 412 -27.95 -11.88 21.46
N SER A 413 -28.05 -12.77 22.41
CA SER A 413 -27.12 -12.87 23.51
C SER A 413 -26.29 -14.12 23.27
N GLU A 414 -24.98 -14.01 23.30
CA GLU A 414 -24.16 -15.16 23.61
C GLU A 414 -24.67 -15.63 24.97
N GLU A 415 -25.07 -16.91 25.09
CA GLU A 415 -25.45 -17.47 26.37
C GLU A 415 -24.32 -17.12 27.35
N GLU A 416 -24.67 -16.35 28.37
CA GLU A 416 -23.83 -15.69 29.38
C GLU A 416 -23.29 -14.32 28.96
N GLU A 417 -23.87 -13.24 29.55
CA GLU A 417 -23.13 -12.00 29.81
C GLU A 417 -21.74 -12.39 30.34
N PRO A 418 -20.63 -11.73 29.88
CA PRO A 418 -19.33 -12.04 30.45
C PRO A 418 -19.44 -11.85 31.95
N GLU A 419 -19.56 -12.98 32.69
CA GLU A 419 -19.47 -12.95 34.13
C GLU A 419 -18.18 -12.20 34.46
N GLU A 420 -18.28 -11.15 35.26
CA GLU A 420 -17.11 -10.41 35.73
C GLU A 420 -16.06 -11.40 36.24
N ILE A 421 -14.82 -11.24 35.82
CA ILE A 421 -13.75 -12.13 36.28
C ILE A 421 -13.64 -11.97 37.81
N THR A 422 -13.98 -13.01 38.51
CA THR A 422 -13.97 -13.02 39.96
C THR A 422 -12.91 -13.97 40.49
N PHE A 423 -12.39 -13.64 41.64
CA PHE A 423 -11.37 -14.38 42.33
C PHE A 423 -11.91 -14.83 43.70
N THR A 424 -11.80 -16.12 44.01
CA THR A 424 -12.12 -16.64 45.32
C THR A 424 -10.95 -17.42 45.90
N PHE A 425 -10.68 -17.26 47.19
CA PHE A 425 -9.60 -17.96 47.87
C PHE A 425 -10.14 -18.95 48.93
N ASP A 426 -9.88 -20.24 48.74
CA ASP A 426 -10.16 -21.27 49.69
C ASP A 426 -8.94 -21.55 50.58
N ARG A 427 -8.94 -20.98 51.80
CA ARG A 427 -7.83 -21.14 52.75
C ARG A 427 -7.56 -22.59 53.13
N SER A 428 -8.61 -23.42 53.21
CA SER A 428 -8.45 -24.79 53.62
C SER A 428 -7.72 -25.66 52.60
N LYS A 429 -7.79 -25.26 51.30
CA LYS A 429 -7.13 -25.94 50.19
C LYS A 429 -5.96 -25.16 49.61
N SER A 430 -5.66 -23.97 50.17
CA SER A 430 -4.68 -23.03 49.64
C SER A 430 -4.84 -22.80 48.13
N THR A 431 -6.10 -22.63 47.69
CA THR A 431 -6.46 -22.60 46.28
C THR A 431 -7.15 -21.28 45.93
N VAL A 432 -6.65 -20.59 44.93
CA VAL A 432 -7.35 -19.49 44.23
C VAL A 432 -8.15 -20.08 43.08
N THR A 433 -9.42 -19.72 42.99
CA THR A 433 -10.26 -20.03 41.82
C THR A 433 -10.62 -18.76 41.08
N ILE A 434 -10.38 -18.75 39.79
CA ILE A 434 -10.68 -17.64 38.86
C ILE A 434 -11.87 -18.11 38.04
N THR A 435 -13.00 -17.40 38.16
CA THR A 435 -14.25 -17.68 37.43
C THR A 435 -14.71 -16.42 36.70
N GLY A 436 -15.71 -16.56 35.85
CA GLY A 436 -16.18 -15.54 34.95
C GLY A 436 -15.76 -15.82 33.51
N SER A 437 -15.81 -14.82 32.64
CA SER A 437 -15.46 -14.99 31.24
C SER A 437 -14.63 -13.81 30.72
N GLY A 438 -13.69 -14.07 29.81
CA GLY A 438 -12.85 -13.06 29.18
C GLY A 438 -11.35 -13.34 29.28
N THR A 439 -10.54 -12.35 28.92
CA THR A 439 -9.08 -12.42 29.04
C THR A 439 -8.62 -11.81 30.33
N LEU A 440 -7.98 -12.62 31.15
CA LEU A 440 -7.37 -12.17 32.41
C LEU A 440 -6.15 -11.29 32.12
N THR A 441 -6.15 -10.10 32.69
CA THR A 441 -5.07 -9.11 32.53
C THR A 441 -4.36 -8.84 33.85
N VAL A 442 -3.17 -8.22 33.78
CA VAL A 442 -2.44 -7.75 34.98
C VAL A 442 -3.27 -6.74 35.76
N ASN A 443 -4.12 -5.94 35.08
CA ASN A 443 -4.96 -4.96 35.75
C ASN A 443 -6.12 -5.61 36.54
N ASP A 444 -6.62 -6.76 36.09
CA ASP A 444 -7.66 -7.49 36.84
C ASP A 444 -7.07 -8.03 38.16
N ILE A 445 -5.83 -8.53 38.11
CA ILE A 445 -5.11 -8.96 39.34
C ILE A 445 -4.86 -7.76 40.27
N LYS A 446 -4.49 -6.60 39.74
CA LYS A 446 -4.22 -5.39 40.57
C LYS A 446 -5.46 -4.85 41.28
N LYS A 447 -6.65 -5.05 40.71
CA LYS A 447 -7.93 -4.66 41.33
C LYS A 447 -8.35 -5.60 42.46
N TRP A 448 -7.83 -6.83 42.44
CA TRP A 448 -8.17 -7.82 43.45
C TRP A 448 -7.46 -7.52 44.77
N ASP A 449 -8.20 -7.54 45.90
CA ASP A 449 -7.62 -7.42 47.22
C ASP A 449 -6.85 -8.71 47.56
N THR A 450 -5.54 -8.62 47.37
CA THR A 450 -4.61 -9.75 47.57
C THR A 450 -4.05 -9.81 48.99
N SER A 451 -4.47 -8.92 49.89
CA SER A 451 -3.93 -8.83 51.25
C SER A 451 -3.97 -10.12 52.06
N GLU A 452 -4.97 -10.97 51.76
CA GLU A 452 -5.11 -12.27 52.39
C GLU A 452 -4.42 -13.45 51.69
N ILE A 453 -3.93 -13.26 50.45
CA ILE A 453 -3.44 -14.32 49.54
C ILE A 453 -1.92 -14.40 49.48
N ASN A 454 -1.23 -13.32 49.77
CA ASN A 454 0.19 -13.17 49.61
C ASN A 454 1.09 -14.23 50.26
N THR A 455 0.53 -15.08 51.07
CA THR A 455 1.34 -16.02 51.84
C THR A 455 0.99 -17.51 51.62
N TYR A 456 -0.16 -17.84 50.99
CA TYR A 456 -0.70 -19.19 51.10
C TYR A 456 -1.29 -19.86 49.83
N ALA A 457 -1.37 -19.14 48.68
CA ALA A 457 -1.91 -19.79 47.48
C ALA A 457 -0.87 -20.74 46.86
N LEU A 458 -1.18 -22.01 46.87
CA LEU A 458 -0.34 -23.08 46.31
C LEU A 458 -0.87 -23.58 44.96
N LYS A 459 -2.16 -23.34 44.67
CA LYS A 459 -2.83 -23.82 43.49
C LYS A 459 -3.76 -22.73 42.90
N VAL A 460 -3.77 -22.64 41.58
CA VAL A 460 -4.70 -21.78 40.85
C VAL A 460 -5.60 -22.62 39.96
N LYS A 461 -6.91 -22.50 40.16
CA LYS A 461 -7.93 -23.06 39.28
C LYS A 461 -8.44 -22.01 38.32
N ILE A 462 -8.45 -22.32 37.02
CA ILE A 462 -8.91 -21.44 35.97
C ILE A 462 -10.19 -22.01 35.37
N GLY A 463 -11.27 -21.24 35.43
CA GLY A 463 -12.58 -21.61 34.94
C GLY A 463 -12.66 -21.76 33.41
N LYS A 464 -13.80 -22.27 32.94
CA LYS A 464 -14.03 -22.66 31.55
C LYS A 464 -13.84 -21.54 30.54
N ASN A 465 -14.27 -20.31 30.85
CA ASN A 465 -14.34 -19.22 29.90
C ASN A 465 -13.19 -18.15 30.08
N ILE A 466 -12.18 -18.49 30.87
CA ILE A 466 -11.04 -17.61 31.14
C ILE A 466 -9.92 -17.87 30.13
N ASN A 467 -9.47 -16.84 29.45
CA ASN A 467 -8.24 -16.84 28.65
C ASN A 467 -7.11 -16.11 29.39
N VAL A 468 -5.87 -16.54 29.18
CA VAL A 468 -4.66 -15.88 29.66
C VAL A 468 -3.68 -15.78 28.49
N THR A 469 -3.41 -14.56 28.05
CA THR A 469 -2.51 -14.29 26.91
C THR A 469 -1.15 -13.81 27.36
N ASP A 470 -0.99 -13.40 28.62
CA ASP A 470 0.24 -12.84 29.16
C ASP A 470 0.62 -13.60 30.46
N ALA A 471 1.73 -14.30 30.42
CA ALA A 471 2.25 -15.04 31.59
C ALA A 471 2.57 -14.12 32.78
N ARG A 472 2.80 -12.82 32.55
CA ARG A 472 3.05 -11.82 33.60
C ARG A 472 1.88 -11.67 34.58
N VAL A 473 0.68 -12.05 34.17
CA VAL A 473 -0.49 -12.14 35.06
C VAL A 473 -0.17 -12.93 36.33
N PHE A 474 0.69 -13.95 36.25
CA PHE A 474 1.05 -14.81 37.38
C PHE A 474 2.48 -14.64 37.86
N CYS A 475 3.31 -13.84 37.19
CA CYS A 475 4.76 -13.76 37.43
C CYS A 475 5.28 -12.38 37.84
N ASP A 476 4.49 -11.32 37.67
CA ASP A 476 4.95 -9.97 37.92
C ASP A 476 5.04 -9.68 39.42
N SER A 477 5.96 -8.80 39.82
CA SER A 477 6.32 -8.40 41.19
C SER A 477 5.16 -7.87 42.07
N ILE A 478 3.94 -7.91 41.57
CA ILE A 478 2.68 -7.64 42.27
C ILE A 478 2.15 -8.98 42.76
N GLN A 479 2.58 -9.36 43.78
CA GLN A 479 2.63 -10.56 44.60
C GLN A 479 1.38 -11.33 45.03
N PRO A 480 0.44 -11.90 44.27
CA PRO A 480 -0.37 -12.92 44.92
C PRO A 480 0.13 -14.35 44.74
N PHE A 481 0.99 -14.64 43.77
CA PHE A 481 1.26 -16.01 43.34
C PHE A 481 2.70 -16.52 43.60
N TYR A 482 3.45 -15.87 44.47
CA TYR A 482 4.87 -16.15 44.71
C TYR A 482 5.19 -17.60 45.17
N TYR A 483 4.26 -18.27 45.84
CA TYR A 483 4.41 -19.65 46.29
C TYR A 483 3.61 -20.67 45.50
N MET A 484 3.06 -20.27 44.33
CA MET A 484 2.23 -21.15 43.53
C MET A 484 3.00 -22.37 43.01
N LYS A 485 2.37 -23.54 43.14
CA LYS A 485 2.96 -24.83 42.74
C LYS A 485 2.30 -25.42 41.50
N SER A 486 1.06 -25.11 41.24
CA SER A 486 0.33 -25.74 40.14
C SER A 486 -0.88 -24.96 39.66
N PHE A 487 -1.19 -25.16 38.37
CA PHE A 487 -2.43 -24.76 37.74
C PHE A 487 -3.36 -25.97 37.55
N GLU A 488 -4.66 -25.75 37.67
CA GLU A 488 -5.72 -26.65 37.25
C GLU A 488 -6.66 -25.85 36.34
N VAL A 489 -6.79 -26.27 35.09
CA VAL A 489 -7.68 -25.63 34.12
C VAL A 489 -8.89 -26.48 33.90
N ASP A 490 -10.09 -25.87 33.88
CA ASP A 490 -11.34 -26.55 33.55
C ASP A 490 -11.21 -27.30 32.21
N SER A 491 -11.68 -28.56 32.17
CA SER A 491 -11.54 -29.40 30.97
C SER A 491 -12.29 -28.88 29.76
N GLY A 492 -13.32 -28.05 29.96
CA GLY A 492 -14.08 -27.36 28.91
C GLY A 492 -13.47 -26.01 28.47
N ASN A 493 -12.36 -25.56 29.07
CA ASN A 493 -11.76 -24.31 28.68
C ASN A 493 -11.25 -24.39 27.23
N PRO A 494 -11.71 -23.51 26.30
CA PRO A 494 -11.31 -23.56 24.90
C PRO A 494 -9.91 -23.01 24.64
N TYR A 495 -9.38 -22.19 25.54
CA TYR A 495 -8.14 -21.43 25.34
C TYR A 495 -6.92 -22.07 26.00
N LEU A 496 -7.11 -22.67 27.16
CA LEU A 496 -6.07 -23.12 28.07
C LEU A 496 -6.20 -24.60 28.42
N SER A 497 -5.07 -25.18 28.80
CA SER A 497 -5.02 -26.53 29.43
C SER A 497 -3.92 -26.51 30.50
N SER A 498 -3.99 -27.49 31.42
CA SER A 498 -2.91 -27.76 32.36
C SER A 498 -2.47 -29.21 32.27
N LEU A 499 -1.17 -29.44 32.32
CA LEU A 499 -0.58 -30.77 32.37
C LEU A 499 0.52 -30.77 33.42
N ASN A 500 0.40 -31.69 34.38
CA ASN A 500 1.33 -31.79 35.51
C ASN A 500 1.45 -30.50 36.31
N GLY A 501 0.38 -29.69 36.38
CA GLY A 501 0.35 -28.41 37.08
C GLY A 501 0.94 -27.23 36.30
N ILE A 502 1.37 -27.39 35.04
CA ILE A 502 1.87 -26.34 34.17
C ILE A 502 0.75 -25.86 33.26
N LEU A 503 0.65 -24.54 33.08
CA LEU A 503 -0.35 -23.88 32.23
C LEU A 503 0.09 -23.85 30.78
N TYR A 504 -0.75 -24.21 29.86
CA TYR A 504 -0.51 -24.19 28.41
C TYR A 504 -1.63 -23.46 27.68
N ASN A 505 -1.29 -22.75 26.63
CA ASN A 505 -2.23 -22.22 25.65
C ASN A 505 -2.50 -23.29 24.59
N LYS A 506 -3.76 -23.63 24.34
CA LYS A 506 -4.16 -24.67 23.36
C LYS A 506 -3.85 -24.32 21.90
N GLY A 507 -3.64 -23.05 21.57
CA GLY A 507 -3.39 -22.57 20.21
C GLY A 507 -1.91 -22.41 19.86
N LYS A 508 -1.00 -22.47 20.82
CA LYS A 508 0.47 -22.33 20.57
C LYS A 508 1.16 -23.63 20.96
N LYS A 509 1.74 -24.30 19.96
CA LYS A 509 2.86 -25.22 20.23
C LYS A 509 4.00 -24.36 20.78
N ILE A 510 4.44 -24.63 22.00
CA ILE A 510 5.68 -24.10 22.56
C ILE A 510 6.85 -24.60 21.74
#